data_63e00422b361fce55bdf0045ba4bbb81
#
_entry.id   63e00422b361fce55bdf0045ba4bbb81
#
_cell.length_a   1.000
_cell.length_b   1.000
_cell.length_c   1.000
_cell.angle_alpha   90.00
_cell.angle_beta   90.00
_cell.angle_gamma   90.00
#
_symmetry.space_group_name_H-M   'P 1'
#
loop_
_entity.id
_entity.type
_entity.pdbx_description
1 polymer ?
#
loop_
_entity_poly.entity_id
_entity_poly.type
_entity_poly.pdbx_seq_one_letter_code
_entity_poly.pdbx_strand_id
1 'polypeptide(L)'
;RLDRQGDFIMPGGDSSYDWQGIIPFEENPMILNPERGFVSSANQKSTDASYPYYLGTASSFPLYRGISVNQQLSGRSQLTAQDMQALQTNNYNVFAQQARPALMKFIELNKLSQDAQRMVGTMNQWNLYNDPSEKGITIFKLIWDSVENAVWGDELAGASIALTKPESFVLLEQMYRDSNFKVADDIRTKDKIESLKDQVLLGIEKATVKCLELEKENKLSWEAFKATRVLHLTKIPALSRLNLPIGGGVNIINATGENHGPSWRMVVHLTDEIEAYGLYPGGQSGNPGSPYYDSFVDYWAAGKYYRLLFLPKEKLKQHERTKWHIQFKKAVA
;
A
#
# COMPACT_ATOMS: atom_id res chain seq x y z
N ARG A 1 -4.66 13.27 26.89
CA ARG A 1 -3.92 14.27 26.12
C ARG A 1 -4.88 15.09 25.26
N LEU A 2 -4.52 16.35 25.05
CA LEU A 2 -5.23 17.20 24.11
C LEU A 2 -5.00 16.75 22.66
N ASP A 3 -5.83 17.24 21.73
CA ASP A 3 -5.71 16.89 20.32
C ASP A 3 -4.29 17.16 19.79
N ARG A 4 -3.74 16.17 19.09
CA ARG A 4 -2.39 16.16 18.50
C ARG A 4 -1.20 16.24 19.48
N GLN A 5 -1.42 16.27 20.76
CA GLN A 5 -0.34 16.11 21.73
C GLN A 5 0.23 14.69 21.63
N GLY A 6 1.53 14.58 21.49
CA GLY A 6 2.22 13.33 21.25
C GLY A 6 2.53 13.03 19.78
N ASP A 7 2.03 13.85 18.83
CA ASP A 7 2.45 13.82 17.43
C ASP A 7 3.79 14.55 17.22
N PHE A 8 4.18 15.36 18.20
CA PHE A 8 5.41 16.15 18.17
C PHE A 8 6.23 15.87 19.44
N ILE A 9 7.49 16.31 19.43
CA ILE A 9 8.34 16.30 20.64
C ILE A 9 7.73 17.28 21.65
N MET A 10 7.38 16.77 22.85
CA MET A 10 6.77 17.54 23.92
C MET A 10 7.79 17.84 25.01
N PRO A 11 7.67 19.01 25.72
CA PRO A 11 8.50 19.32 26.88
C PRO A 11 8.26 18.30 28.00
N GLY A 12 9.25 17.44 28.29
CA GLY A 12 9.12 16.37 29.28
C GLY A 12 9.09 16.85 30.75
N GLY A 13 9.37 18.13 31.00
CA GLY A 13 9.30 18.73 32.34
C GLY A 13 7.96 19.38 32.66
N ASP A 14 6.98 19.35 31.76
CA ASP A 14 5.68 19.98 31.93
C ASP A 14 4.58 18.92 31.98
N SER A 15 3.97 18.76 33.16
CA SER A 15 2.92 17.76 33.41
C SER A 15 1.63 18.00 32.60
N SER A 16 1.45 19.19 31.97
CA SER A 16 0.32 19.43 31.07
C SER A 16 0.33 18.53 29.82
N TYR A 17 1.51 17.99 29.47
CA TYR A 17 1.67 17.04 28.34
C TYR A 17 1.55 15.58 28.76
N ASP A 18 1.36 15.28 30.05
CA ASP A 18 1.20 13.93 30.54
C ASP A 18 -0.18 13.34 30.17
N TRP A 19 -0.28 12.03 30.36
CA TRP A 19 -1.55 11.32 30.22
C TRP A 19 -2.58 11.86 31.20
N GLN A 20 -3.73 12.29 30.71
CA GLN A 20 -4.81 12.86 31.54
C GLN A 20 -5.74 11.77 32.12
N GLY A 21 -5.53 10.53 31.79
CA GLY A 21 -6.33 9.40 32.22
C GLY A 21 -6.39 8.29 31.16
N ILE A 22 -7.28 7.35 31.38
CA ILE A 22 -7.57 6.21 30.49
C ILE A 22 -9.00 6.39 29.96
N ILE A 23 -9.20 6.19 28.67
CA ILE A 23 -10.54 6.18 28.08
C ILE A 23 -11.33 5.05 28.75
N PRO A 24 -12.54 5.30 29.27
CA PRO A 24 -13.39 4.27 29.83
C PRO A 24 -13.62 3.15 28.77
N PHE A 25 -13.67 1.91 29.23
CA PHE A 25 -13.77 0.76 28.34
C PHE A 25 -15.02 0.86 27.44
N GLU A 26 -16.12 1.33 27.98
CA GLU A 26 -17.42 1.47 27.33
C GLU A 26 -17.42 2.55 26.25
N GLU A 27 -16.45 3.50 26.31
CA GLU A 27 -16.30 4.58 25.36
C GLU A 27 -15.28 4.26 24.24
N ASN A 28 -14.64 3.09 24.31
CA ASN A 28 -13.76 2.68 23.22
C ASN A 28 -14.56 2.41 21.94
N PRO A 29 -14.02 2.79 20.77
CA PRO A 29 -14.69 2.52 19.50
C PRO A 29 -14.93 1.02 19.31
N MET A 30 -16.18 0.62 19.16
CA MET A 30 -16.59 -0.77 18.95
C MET A 30 -17.67 -0.86 17.88
N ILE A 31 -17.58 -1.88 17.04
CA ILE A 31 -18.62 -2.22 16.06
C ILE A 31 -19.06 -3.66 16.29
N LEU A 32 -20.34 -3.88 16.50
CA LEU A 32 -20.94 -5.19 16.67
C LEU A 32 -22.15 -5.33 15.71
N ASN A 33 -22.17 -6.38 14.90
CA ASN A 33 -23.26 -6.72 13.97
C ASN A 33 -23.77 -5.52 13.14
N PRO A 34 -22.88 -4.82 12.39
CA PRO A 34 -23.30 -3.68 11.60
C PRO A 34 -24.25 -4.08 10.46
N GLU A 35 -25.19 -3.20 10.11
CA GLU A 35 -26.15 -3.43 9.00
C GLU A 35 -25.50 -3.76 7.67
N ARG A 36 -24.31 -3.21 7.42
CA ARG A 36 -23.51 -3.51 6.21
C ARG A 36 -23.00 -4.95 6.11
N GLY A 37 -23.19 -5.77 7.17
CA GLY A 37 -22.86 -7.20 7.18
C GLY A 37 -21.37 -7.55 7.25
N PHE A 38 -20.47 -6.57 7.39
CA PHE A 38 -19.03 -6.82 7.54
C PHE A 38 -18.35 -5.74 8.39
N VAL A 39 -17.18 -6.06 8.91
CA VAL A 39 -16.24 -5.11 9.53
C VAL A 39 -14.94 -5.12 8.76
N SER A 40 -14.29 -3.96 8.67
CA SER A 40 -13.03 -3.82 7.93
C SER A 40 -12.09 -2.83 8.63
N SER A 41 -10.79 -3.09 8.55
CA SER A 41 -9.74 -2.19 9.02
C SER A 41 -8.53 -2.28 8.08
N ALA A 42 -7.97 -1.11 7.73
CA ALA A 42 -6.80 -0.99 6.87
C ALA A 42 -5.93 0.22 7.27
N ASN A 43 -5.63 0.37 8.56
CA ASN A 43 -4.89 1.47 9.17
C ASN A 43 -5.59 2.85 9.09
N GLN A 44 -6.81 2.94 8.55
CA GLN A 44 -7.55 4.19 8.57
C GLN A 44 -7.96 4.57 10.01
N LYS A 45 -8.29 5.85 10.20
CA LYS A 45 -8.84 6.36 11.45
C LYS A 45 -10.09 5.55 11.86
N SER A 46 -10.16 5.15 13.11
CA SER A 46 -11.21 4.27 13.64
C SER A 46 -12.53 5.00 13.92
N THR A 47 -12.47 6.32 14.06
CA THR A 47 -13.58 7.18 14.47
C THR A 47 -13.66 8.39 13.55
N ASP A 48 -14.81 9.03 13.53
CA ASP A 48 -15.00 10.34 12.90
C ASP A 48 -14.67 11.51 13.84
N ALA A 49 -14.93 12.74 13.39
CA ALA A 49 -14.62 13.94 14.14
C ALA A 49 -15.52 14.17 15.37
N SER A 50 -16.60 13.43 15.54
CA SER A 50 -17.50 13.53 16.70
C SER A 50 -16.98 12.78 17.92
N TYR A 51 -16.01 11.88 17.73
CA TYR A 51 -15.43 11.12 18.84
C TYR A 51 -14.58 12.01 19.74
N PRO A 52 -14.86 12.05 21.07
CA PRO A 52 -14.30 13.07 21.95
C PRO A 52 -12.82 12.89 22.32
N TYR A 53 -12.25 11.72 22.03
CA TYR A 53 -10.86 11.43 22.40
C TYR A 53 -9.95 11.37 21.18
N TYR A 54 -8.72 11.84 21.37
CA TYR A 54 -7.68 11.72 20.36
C TYR A 54 -7.02 10.33 20.42
N LEU A 55 -7.14 9.56 19.35
CA LEU A 55 -6.60 8.20 19.26
C LEU A 55 -5.22 8.12 18.58
N GLY A 56 -4.52 9.25 18.45
CA GLY A 56 -3.16 9.30 17.88
C GLY A 56 -3.11 9.55 16.36
N THR A 57 -1.94 9.29 15.78
CA THR A 57 -1.54 9.72 14.42
C THR A 57 -2.18 8.94 13.27
N ALA A 58 -3.16 8.08 13.51
CA ALA A 58 -3.86 7.32 12.45
C ALA A 58 -4.47 8.22 11.34
N SER A 59 -4.61 9.52 11.60
CA SER A 59 -5.01 10.52 10.60
C SER A 59 -3.98 10.71 9.48
N SER A 60 -2.75 10.25 9.65
CA SER A 60 -1.68 10.34 8.64
C SER A 60 -1.67 9.18 7.66
N PHE A 61 -2.44 8.13 7.89
CA PHE A 61 -2.49 7.00 6.97
C PHE A 61 -3.49 7.23 5.84
N PRO A 62 -3.08 7.02 4.58
CA PRO A 62 -3.97 7.13 3.44
C PRO A 62 -5.17 6.18 3.51
N LEU A 63 -6.36 6.67 3.16
CA LEU A 63 -7.62 5.93 3.29
C LEU A 63 -7.87 4.93 2.16
N TYR A 64 -7.06 4.91 1.11
CA TYR A 64 -7.37 4.22 -0.16
C TYR A 64 -7.61 2.73 -0.03
N ARG A 65 -6.84 2.03 0.83
CA ARG A 65 -7.08 0.60 1.09
C ARG A 65 -8.42 0.38 1.78
N GLY A 66 -8.74 1.18 2.78
CA GLY A 66 -10.03 1.11 3.47
C GLY A 66 -11.21 1.38 2.52
N ILE A 67 -11.10 2.41 1.67
CA ILE A 67 -12.09 2.72 0.63
C ILE A 67 -12.25 1.51 -0.31
N SER A 68 -11.14 0.97 -0.81
CA SER A 68 -11.18 -0.17 -1.73
C SER A 68 -11.85 -1.41 -1.10
N VAL A 69 -11.49 -1.76 0.16
CA VAL A 69 -12.13 -2.88 0.87
C VAL A 69 -13.63 -2.66 1.01
N ASN A 70 -14.05 -1.46 1.44
CA ASN A 70 -15.46 -1.16 1.59
C ASN A 70 -16.20 -1.20 0.24
N GLN A 71 -15.64 -0.66 -0.84
CA GLN A 71 -16.24 -0.73 -2.18
C GLN A 71 -16.39 -2.18 -2.67
N GLN A 72 -15.39 -3.03 -2.41
CA GLN A 72 -15.40 -4.43 -2.85
C GLN A 72 -16.38 -5.31 -2.06
N LEU A 73 -16.67 -4.97 -0.80
CA LEU A 73 -17.55 -5.75 0.05
C LEU A 73 -18.99 -5.22 0.07
N SER A 74 -19.21 -3.92 -0.11
CA SER A 74 -20.52 -3.30 -0.06
C SER A 74 -21.47 -3.89 -1.12
N GLY A 75 -22.69 -4.23 -0.69
CA GLY A 75 -23.73 -4.78 -1.56
C GLY A 75 -23.50 -6.23 -2.00
N ARG A 76 -22.45 -6.88 -1.51
CA ARG A 76 -22.19 -8.31 -1.80
C ARG A 76 -22.66 -9.17 -0.65
N SER A 77 -23.23 -10.32 -1.00
CA SER A 77 -23.67 -11.37 -0.07
C SER A 77 -23.09 -12.71 -0.52
N GLN A 78 -23.16 -13.71 0.34
CA GLN A 78 -22.72 -15.09 0.05
C GLN A 78 -21.27 -15.18 -0.44
N LEU A 79 -20.38 -14.36 0.16
CA LEU A 79 -18.96 -14.38 -0.16
C LEU A 79 -18.32 -15.72 0.19
N THR A 80 -17.54 -16.25 -0.73
CA THR A 80 -16.79 -17.50 -0.57
C THR A 80 -15.38 -17.25 -0.06
N ALA A 81 -14.69 -18.32 0.34
CA ALA A 81 -13.27 -18.24 0.67
C ALA A 81 -12.41 -17.76 -0.54
N GLN A 82 -12.78 -18.14 -1.76
CA GLN A 82 -12.14 -17.71 -2.99
C GLN A 82 -12.31 -16.22 -3.24
N ASP A 83 -13.51 -15.66 -2.98
CA ASP A 83 -13.74 -14.21 -3.08
C ASP A 83 -12.83 -13.43 -2.12
N MET A 84 -12.65 -13.94 -0.90
CA MET A 84 -11.77 -13.29 0.08
C MET A 84 -10.28 -13.43 -0.27
N GLN A 85 -9.85 -14.54 -0.88
CA GLN A 85 -8.50 -14.69 -1.42
C GLN A 85 -8.26 -13.70 -2.57
N ALA A 86 -9.22 -13.58 -3.49
CA ALA A 86 -9.16 -12.62 -4.59
C ALA A 86 -9.13 -11.18 -4.08
N LEU A 87 -9.90 -10.86 -3.03
CA LEU A 87 -9.86 -9.54 -2.39
C LEU A 87 -8.49 -9.21 -1.81
N GLN A 88 -7.87 -10.15 -1.08
CA GLN A 88 -6.54 -9.94 -0.48
C GLN A 88 -5.43 -9.72 -1.52
N THR A 89 -5.61 -10.20 -2.74
CA THR A 89 -4.67 -10.04 -3.87
C THR A 89 -5.12 -9.02 -4.90
N ASN A 90 -6.14 -8.22 -4.56
CA ASN A 90 -6.66 -7.21 -5.45
C ASN A 90 -5.65 -6.07 -5.67
N ASN A 91 -5.38 -5.77 -6.94
CA ASN A 91 -4.40 -4.78 -7.39
C ASN A 91 -5.02 -3.43 -7.78
N TYR A 92 -6.32 -3.22 -7.56
CA TYR A 92 -7.01 -2.01 -7.99
C TYR A 92 -6.53 -0.76 -7.23
N ASN A 93 -6.26 0.31 -7.95
CA ASN A 93 -5.66 1.54 -7.45
C ASN A 93 -6.71 2.66 -7.29
N VAL A 94 -7.31 2.75 -6.12
CA VAL A 94 -8.30 3.80 -5.80
C VAL A 94 -7.68 5.20 -5.79
N PHE A 95 -6.40 5.33 -5.40
CA PHE A 95 -5.72 6.62 -5.50
C PHE A 95 -5.66 7.09 -6.96
N ALA A 96 -5.19 6.26 -7.86
CA ALA A 96 -5.11 6.60 -9.29
C ALA A 96 -6.50 6.82 -9.92
N GLN A 97 -7.53 6.12 -9.44
CA GLN A 97 -8.92 6.36 -9.86
C GLN A 97 -9.33 7.81 -9.64
N GLN A 98 -8.87 8.41 -8.54
CA GLN A 98 -9.16 9.81 -8.19
C GLN A 98 -8.13 10.78 -8.79
N ALA A 99 -6.86 10.44 -8.73
CA ALA A 99 -5.76 11.34 -9.07
C ALA A 99 -5.58 11.49 -10.59
N ARG A 100 -5.76 10.43 -11.38
CA ARG A 100 -5.62 10.51 -12.83
C ARG A 100 -6.59 11.51 -13.48
N PRO A 101 -7.90 11.51 -13.17
CA PRO A 101 -8.82 12.52 -13.71
C PRO A 101 -8.48 13.94 -13.24
N ALA A 102 -8.02 14.11 -12.00
CA ALA A 102 -7.60 15.41 -11.49
C ALA A 102 -6.37 15.93 -12.25
N LEU A 103 -5.37 15.08 -12.43
CA LEU A 103 -4.15 15.38 -13.19
C LEU A 103 -4.47 15.77 -14.65
N MET A 104 -5.35 15.00 -15.30
CA MET A 104 -5.74 15.22 -16.70
C MET A 104 -6.36 16.60 -16.96
N LYS A 105 -6.98 17.24 -15.96
CA LYS A 105 -7.53 18.62 -16.10
C LYS A 105 -6.45 19.67 -16.36
N PHE A 106 -5.21 19.42 -15.93
CA PHE A 106 -4.08 20.35 -16.07
C PHE A 106 -3.22 20.04 -17.29
N ILE A 107 -3.50 18.97 -18.04
CA ILE A 107 -2.70 18.55 -19.19
C ILE A 107 -3.18 19.23 -20.48
N GLU A 108 -2.27 19.94 -21.12
CA GLU A 108 -2.42 20.42 -22.50
C GLU A 108 -1.48 19.62 -23.41
N LEU A 109 -2.03 18.63 -24.10
CA LEU A 109 -1.24 17.70 -24.92
C LEU A 109 -0.39 18.42 -25.98
N ASN A 110 -0.89 19.50 -26.57
CA ASN A 110 -0.18 20.30 -27.57
C ASN A 110 1.06 21.05 -27.03
N LYS A 111 1.20 21.14 -25.70
CA LYS A 111 2.37 21.74 -25.05
C LYS A 111 3.41 20.69 -24.63
N LEU A 112 3.10 19.42 -24.80
CA LEU A 112 3.99 18.32 -24.45
C LEU A 112 4.78 17.82 -25.65
N SER A 113 5.99 17.33 -25.41
CA SER A 113 6.75 16.60 -26.41
C SER A 113 6.00 15.36 -26.90
N GLN A 114 6.35 14.88 -28.09
CA GLN A 114 5.69 13.69 -28.70
C GLN A 114 5.82 12.45 -27.80
N ASP A 115 6.97 12.26 -27.18
CA ASP A 115 7.19 11.16 -26.23
C ASP A 115 6.33 11.32 -24.97
N ALA A 116 6.20 12.53 -24.43
CA ALA A 116 5.36 12.82 -23.28
C ALA A 116 3.87 12.56 -23.59
N GLN A 117 3.39 12.94 -24.78
CA GLN A 117 2.04 12.62 -25.24
C GLN A 117 1.81 11.10 -25.31
N ARG A 118 2.80 10.34 -25.79
CA ARG A 118 2.73 8.88 -25.84
C ARG A 118 2.66 8.28 -24.42
N MET A 119 3.46 8.77 -23.47
CA MET A 119 3.42 8.31 -22.07
C MET A 119 2.08 8.63 -21.40
N VAL A 120 1.56 9.84 -21.58
CA VAL A 120 0.22 10.23 -21.08
C VAL A 120 -0.86 9.34 -21.70
N GLY A 121 -0.78 9.04 -23.00
CA GLY A 121 -1.70 8.13 -23.67
C GLY A 121 -1.70 6.73 -23.05
N THR A 122 -0.52 6.16 -22.82
CA THR A 122 -0.37 4.85 -22.16
C THR A 122 -0.91 4.87 -20.73
N MET A 123 -0.60 5.88 -19.95
CA MET A 123 -1.15 6.08 -18.61
C MET A 123 -2.69 6.16 -18.63
N ASN A 124 -3.25 6.85 -19.58
CA ASN A 124 -4.71 7.04 -19.67
C ASN A 124 -5.46 5.77 -20.07
N GLN A 125 -4.84 4.90 -20.87
CA GLN A 125 -5.40 3.61 -21.30
C GLN A 125 -5.31 2.52 -20.21
N TRP A 126 -4.48 2.71 -19.20
CA TRP A 126 -4.33 1.77 -18.08
C TRP A 126 -5.65 1.58 -17.34
N ASN A 127 -5.99 0.33 -17.05
CA ASN A 127 -7.23 -0.11 -16.39
C ASN A 127 -7.29 0.11 -14.88
N LEU A 128 -6.29 0.78 -14.29
CA LEU A 128 -6.12 1.05 -12.86
C LEU A 128 -5.77 -0.17 -12.00
N TYR A 129 -5.46 -1.32 -12.60
CA TYR A 129 -4.89 -2.44 -11.85
C TYR A 129 -3.37 -2.40 -11.92
N ASN A 130 -2.74 -2.45 -10.76
CA ASN A 130 -1.27 -2.51 -10.63
C ASN A 130 -0.78 -3.95 -10.88
N ASP A 131 -1.11 -4.50 -12.05
CA ASP A 131 -0.71 -5.85 -12.42
C ASP A 131 0.78 -5.92 -12.83
N PRO A 132 1.44 -7.07 -12.70
CA PRO A 132 2.89 -7.16 -12.89
C PRO A 132 3.39 -6.62 -14.22
N SER A 133 2.74 -6.99 -15.33
CA SER A 133 3.14 -6.58 -16.69
C SER A 133 2.71 -5.19 -17.10
N GLU A 134 1.90 -4.51 -16.28
CA GLU A 134 1.29 -3.22 -16.63
C GLU A 134 2.34 -2.09 -16.62
N LYS A 135 2.32 -1.23 -17.64
CA LYS A 135 3.22 -0.07 -17.78
C LYS A 135 2.59 1.23 -17.31
N GLY A 136 1.27 1.35 -17.45
CA GLY A 136 0.53 2.57 -17.13
C GLY A 136 0.69 3.03 -15.70
N ILE A 137 0.76 2.09 -14.76
CA ILE A 137 1.04 2.41 -13.33
C ILE A 137 2.44 2.98 -13.12
N THR A 138 3.47 2.43 -13.77
CA THR A 138 4.84 2.96 -13.66
C THR A 138 4.90 4.39 -14.17
N ILE A 139 4.29 4.65 -15.32
CA ILE A 139 4.21 5.99 -15.91
C ILE A 139 3.44 6.93 -14.99
N PHE A 140 2.26 6.52 -14.50
CA PHE A 140 1.47 7.31 -13.56
C PHE A 140 2.28 7.69 -12.31
N LYS A 141 2.95 6.71 -11.71
CA LYS A 141 3.77 6.95 -10.51
C LYS A 141 4.91 7.94 -10.78
N LEU A 142 5.63 7.77 -11.88
CA LEU A 142 6.73 8.67 -12.24
C LEU A 142 6.24 10.10 -12.53
N ILE A 143 5.11 10.23 -13.21
CA ILE A 143 4.48 11.53 -13.45
C ILE A 143 4.05 12.15 -12.12
N TRP A 144 3.34 11.41 -11.28
CA TRP A 144 2.87 11.92 -9.99
C TRP A 144 4.02 12.36 -9.09
N ASP A 145 5.02 11.50 -8.91
CA ASP A 145 6.22 11.81 -8.11
C ASP A 145 6.96 13.06 -8.64
N SER A 146 7.02 13.22 -9.98
CA SER A 146 7.68 14.36 -10.61
C SER A 146 6.87 15.65 -10.46
N VAL A 147 5.53 15.57 -10.50
CA VAL A 147 4.65 16.72 -10.23
C VAL A 147 4.76 17.13 -8.76
N GLU A 148 4.72 16.18 -7.82
CA GLU A 148 4.95 16.48 -6.40
C GLU A 148 6.31 17.14 -6.16
N ASN A 149 7.37 16.67 -6.85
CA ASN A 149 8.70 17.28 -6.73
C ASN A 149 8.76 18.67 -7.37
N ALA A 150 7.97 18.92 -8.40
CA ALA A 150 7.88 20.23 -9.02
C ALA A 150 7.11 21.24 -8.15
N VAL A 151 6.11 20.77 -7.39
CA VAL A 151 5.26 21.60 -6.52
C VAL A 151 5.92 21.87 -5.16
N TRP A 152 6.54 20.86 -4.55
CA TRP A 152 7.04 20.97 -3.16
C TRP A 152 8.56 21.15 -3.07
N GLY A 153 9.27 20.97 -4.17
CA GLY A 153 10.74 20.81 -4.14
C GLY A 153 11.50 22.08 -3.76
N ASP A 154 10.97 23.24 -4.04
CA ASP A 154 11.58 24.53 -3.73
C ASP A 154 11.38 24.93 -2.27
N GLU A 155 10.18 24.73 -1.71
CA GLU A 155 9.89 24.97 -0.30
C GLU A 155 10.72 24.07 0.63
N LEU A 156 11.00 22.85 0.19
CA LEU A 156 11.77 21.89 0.99
C LEU A 156 13.30 22.04 0.84
N ALA A 157 13.76 22.65 -0.25
CA ALA A 157 15.17 22.73 -0.59
C ALA A 157 16.01 23.62 0.37
N GLY A 158 15.38 24.60 1.02
CA GLY A 158 16.03 25.53 1.95
C GLY A 158 16.09 25.06 3.41
N ALA A 159 15.53 23.93 3.73
CA ALA A 159 15.48 23.45 5.10
C ALA A 159 16.84 22.93 5.59
N SER A 160 17.22 23.30 6.83
CA SER A 160 18.45 22.83 7.46
C SER A 160 18.42 21.35 7.87
N ILE A 161 17.22 20.74 7.86
CA ILE A 161 16.96 19.32 8.11
C ILE A 161 16.17 18.75 6.95
N ALA A 162 16.31 17.45 6.69
CA ALA A 162 15.51 16.78 5.68
C ALA A 162 14.03 16.79 6.08
N LEU A 163 13.21 17.51 5.32
CA LEU A 163 11.76 17.51 5.47
C LEU A 163 11.14 16.47 4.52
N THR A 164 10.06 15.84 4.98
CA THR A 164 9.25 14.97 4.12
C THR A 164 8.22 15.81 3.35
N LYS A 165 7.98 15.43 2.10
CA LYS A 165 6.88 15.99 1.33
C LYS A 165 5.53 15.72 2.02
N PRO A 166 4.54 16.59 1.83
CA PRO A 166 3.17 16.29 2.18
C PRO A 166 2.69 14.97 1.53
N GLU A 167 1.76 14.31 2.19
CA GLU A 167 1.13 13.10 1.63
C GLU A 167 0.45 13.40 0.29
N SER A 168 0.48 12.45 -0.63
CA SER A 168 -0.03 12.62 -2.01
C SER A 168 -1.49 13.09 -2.09
N PHE A 169 -2.32 12.79 -1.06
CA PHE A 169 -3.69 13.26 -1.03
C PHE A 169 -3.80 14.79 -0.84
N VAL A 170 -2.78 15.45 -0.27
CA VAL A 170 -2.78 16.92 -0.11
C VAL A 170 -2.74 17.60 -1.48
N LEU A 171 -1.85 17.18 -2.36
CA LEU A 171 -1.80 17.69 -3.73
C LEU A 171 -3.09 17.35 -4.50
N LEU A 172 -3.60 16.13 -4.33
CA LEU A 172 -4.86 15.71 -4.96
C LEU A 172 -6.03 16.60 -4.53
N GLU A 173 -6.15 16.92 -3.24
CA GLU A 173 -7.17 17.86 -2.75
C GLU A 173 -7.02 19.24 -3.38
N GLN A 174 -5.81 19.78 -3.49
CA GLN A 174 -5.57 21.07 -4.11
C GLN A 174 -5.97 21.07 -5.60
N MET A 175 -5.68 19.99 -6.34
CA MET A 175 -6.11 19.84 -7.72
C MET A 175 -7.64 19.89 -7.89
N TYR A 176 -8.39 19.48 -6.89
CA TYR A 176 -9.87 19.56 -6.90
C TYR A 176 -10.42 20.89 -6.39
N ARG A 177 -9.76 21.53 -5.43
CA ARG A 177 -10.30 22.68 -4.70
C ARG A 177 -9.81 24.01 -5.22
N ASP A 178 -8.57 24.14 -5.64
CA ASP A 178 -7.94 25.42 -5.92
C ASP A 178 -7.00 25.37 -7.13
N SER A 179 -7.47 25.92 -8.24
CA SER A 179 -6.64 26.07 -9.45
C SER A 179 -5.53 27.12 -9.29
N ASN A 180 -5.61 28.00 -8.28
CA ASN A 180 -4.65 29.08 -7.99
C ASN A 180 -3.74 28.71 -6.80
N PHE A 181 -3.44 27.46 -6.61
CA PHE A 181 -2.61 26.95 -5.52
C PHE A 181 -1.22 27.61 -5.53
N LYS A 182 -1.00 28.57 -4.62
CA LYS A 182 0.18 29.45 -4.61
C LYS A 182 1.50 28.71 -4.41
N VAL A 183 1.51 27.58 -3.72
CA VAL A 183 2.67 26.73 -3.51
C VAL A 183 3.17 26.08 -4.82
N ALA A 184 2.42 26.19 -5.90
CA ALA A 184 2.90 25.78 -7.21
C ALA A 184 3.91 26.74 -7.85
N ASP A 185 4.07 27.93 -7.30
CA ASP A 185 5.07 28.93 -7.76
C ASP A 185 6.45 28.52 -7.24
N ASP A 186 7.40 28.35 -8.14
CA ASP A 186 8.79 28.06 -7.75
C ASP A 186 9.45 29.33 -7.22
N ILE A 187 9.56 29.47 -5.91
CA ILE A 187 10.12 30.64 -5.23
C ILE A 187 11.56 31.02 -5.66
N ARG A 188 12.24 30.15 -6.40
CA ARG A 188 13.60 30.40 -6.93
C ARG A 188 13.57 31.13 -8.27
N THR A 189 12.46 31.12 -8.99
CA THR A 189 12.27 31.89 -10.24
C THR A 189 11.89 33.31 -9.92
N LYS A 190 12.47 34.30 -10.65
CA LYS A 190 12.26 35.73 -10.36
C LYS A 190 11.32 36.43 -11.33
N ASP A 191 11.24 35.91 -12.54
CA ASP A 191 10.59 36.58 -13.66
C ASP A 191 9.29 35.92 -14.09
N LYS A 192 8.87 34.89 -13.38
CA LYS A 192 7.65 34.12 -13.67
C LYS A 192 7.00 33.65 -12.38
N ILE A 193 5.69 33.64 -12.36
CA ILE A 193 4.85 32.97 -11.35
C ILE A 193 4.31 31.71 -12.01
N GLU A 194 4.73 30.54 -11.51
CA GLU A 194 4.29 29.26 -12.02
C GLU A 194 2.89 28.91 -11.45
N SER A 195 2.08 28.36 -12.31
CA SER A 195 0.80 27.76 -11.94
C SER A 195 0.94 26.26 -11.70
N LEU A 196 -0.04 25.64 -11.02
CA LEU A 196 -0.11 24.19 -10.89
C LEU A 196 -0.08 23.48 -12.25
N LYS A 197 -0.65 24.10 -13.29
CA LYS A 197 -0.59 23.62 -14.67
C LYS A 197 0.83 23.59 -15.21
N ASP A 198 1.61 24.64 -14.98
CA ASP A 198 3.02 24.68 -15.38
C ASP A 198 3.81 23.57 -14.71
N GLN A 199 3.58 23.33 -13.41
CA GLN A 199 4.26 22.26 -12.66
C GLN A 199 3.84 20.87 -13.14
N VAL A 200 2.57 20.68 -13.51
CA VAL A 200 2.10 19.41 -14.09
C VAL A 200 2.80 19.13 -15.43
N LEU A 201 2.84 20.12 -16.34
CA LEU A 201 3.52 19.95 -17.63
C LEU A 201 5.01 19.69 -17.47
N LEU A 202 5.68 20.43 -16.58
CA LEU A 202 7.08 20.22 -16.22
C LEU A 202 7.33 18.82 -15.64
N GLY A 203 6.47 18.38 -14.71
CA GLY A 203 6.56 17.06 -14.10
C GLY A 203 6.40 15.92 -15.11
N ILE A 204 5.49 16.07 -16.08
CA ILE A 204 5.31 15.09 -17.16
C ILE A 204 6.56 14.99 -18.03
N GLU A 205 7.14 16.12 -18.46
CA GLU A 205 8.35 16.08 -19.29
C GLU A 205 9.53 15.45 -18.53
N LYS A 206 9.73 15.79 -17.25
CA LYS A 206 10.77 15.17 -16.41
C LYS A 206 10.53 13.65 -16.24
N ALA A 207 9.31 13.24 -15.99
CA ALA A 207 8.95 11.83 -15.86
C ALA A 207 9.17 11.06 -17.17
N THR A 208 8.89 11.70 -18.30
CA THR A 208 9.06 11.11 -19.64
C THR A 208 10.50 10.68 -19.89
N VAL A 209 11.47 11.51 -19.52
CA VAL A 209 12.90 11.15 -19.64
C VAL A 209 13.18 9.83 -18.92
N LYS A 210 12.68 9.70 -17.69
CA LYS A 210 12.86 8.47 -16.89
C LYS A 210 12.10 7.28 -17.46
N CYS A 211 10.91 7.49 -17.99
CA CYS A 211 10.15 6.44 -18.67
C CYS A 211 10.90 5.89 -19.89
N LEU A 212 11.52 6.76 -20.68
CA LEU A 212 12.29 6.35 -21.86
C LEU A 212 13.55 5.57 -21.48
N GLU A 213 14.23 5.95 -20.40
CA GLU A 213 15.37 5.17 -19.86
C GLU A 213 14.92 3.77 -19.46
N LEU A 214 13.84 3.65 -18.68
CA LEU A 214 13.29 2.36 -18.26
C LEU A 214 12.78 1.53 -19.44
N GLU A 215 12.23 2.16 -20.46
CA GLU A 215 11.78 1.46 -21.67
C GLU A 215 12.96 0.85 -22.44
N LYS A 216 14.07 1.58 -22.59
CA LYS A 216 15.32 1.08 -23.22
C LYS A 216 15.90 -0.10 -22.42
N GLU A 217 15.77 -0.09 -21.09
CA GLU A 217 16.23 -1.15 -20.21
C GLU A 217 15.23 -2.32 -20.07
N ASN A 218 14.08 -2.28 -20.74
CA ASN A 218 12.96 -3.21 -20.54
C ASN A 218 12.45 -3.28 -19.10
N LYS A 219 12.49 -2.16 -18.38
CA LYS A 219 12.09 -2.06 -16.96
C LYS A 219 10.86 -1.20 -16.73
N LEU A 220 10.09 -0.87 -17.78
CA LEU A 220 8.90 -0.04 -17.66
C LEU A 220 7.67 -0.80 -17.13
N SER A 221 7.64 -2.15 -17.19
CA SER A 221 6.58 -2.93 -16.54
C SER A 221 6.62 -2.76 -15.03
N TRP A 222 5.45 -2.84 -14.37
CA TRP A 222 5.34 -2.60 -12.92
C TRP A 222 6.20 -3.55 -12.08
N GLU A 223 6.23 -4.84 -12.43
CA GLU A 223 7.09 -5.82 -11.75
C GLU A 223 8.57 -5.49 -11.85
N ALA A 224 9.02 -5.11 -13.06
CA ALA A 224 10.43 -4.79 -13.30
C ALA A 224 10.83 -3.46 -12.62
N PHE A 225 9.94 -2.45 -12.65
CA PHE A 225 10.16 -1.17 -11.99
C PHE A 225 10.13 -1.31 -10.46
N LYS A 226 9.15 -2.01 -9.90
CA LYS A 226 9.00 -2.21 -8.46
C LYS A 226 10.07 -3.15 -7.89
N ALA A 227 10.54 -4.12 -8.67
CA ALA A 227 11.59 -5.08 -8.35
C ALA A 227 11.41 -5.74 -6.96
N THR A 228 10.20 -6.21 -6.67
CA THR A 228 9.88 -6.82 -5.38
C THR A 228 10.78 -8.01 -5.09
N ARG A 229 11.26 -8.10 -3.86
CA ARG A 229 12.20 -9.13 -3.42
C ARG A 229 11.92 -9.60 -2.00
N VAL A 230 12.26 -10.85 -1.75
CA VAL A 230 12.31 -11.46 -0.41
C VAL A 230 13.79 -11.70 -0.11
N LEU A 231 14.35 -10.86 0.75
CA LEU A 231 15.78 -10.90 1.05
C LEU A 231 16.09 -11.93 2.13
N HIS A 232 17.23 -12.61 1.96
CA HIS A 232 17.86 -13.30 3.06
C HIS A 232 18.21 -12.32 4.19
N LEU A 233 18.20 -12.76 5.44
CA LEU A 233 18.42 -11.88 6.60
C LEU A 233 19.74 -11.10 6.51
N THR A 234 20.81 -11.74 6.02
CA THR A 234 22.12 -11.10 5.78
C THR A 234 22.23 -10.42 4.42
N LYS A 235 21.13 -10.30 3.66
CA LYS A 235 21.04 -9.65 2.35
C LYS A 235 21.96 -10.25 1.27
N ILE A 236 22.32 -11.54 1.40
CA ILE A 236 23.11 -12.25 0.38
C ILE A 236 22.20 -12.49 -0.85
N PRO A 237 22.55 -11.96 -2.04
CA PRO A 237 21.69 -12.07 -3.23
C PRO A 237 21.42 -13.52 -3.65
N ALA A 238 22.45 -14.39 -3.61
CA ALA A 238 22.33 -15.80 -3.97
C ALA A 238 21.39 -16.62 -3.06
N LEU A 239 21.07 -16.12 -1.87
CA LEU A 239 20.14 -16.71 -0.91
C LEU A 239 18.80 -15.98 -0.86
N SER A 240 18.61 -14.99 -1.70
CA SER A 240 17.43 -14.14 -1.79
C SER A 240 16.61 -14.46 -3.03
N ARG A 241 15.32 -14.16 -3.00
CA ARG A 241 14.46 -14.20 -4.18
C ARG A 241 14.23 -12.77 -4.66
N LEU A 242 14.74 -12.45 -5.84
CA LEU A 242 14.77 -11.11 -6.42
C LEU A 242 13.81 -11.02 -7.61
N ASN A 243 13.35 -9.80 -7.92
CA ASN A 243 12.53 -9.49 -9.11
C ASN A 243 11.29 -10.37 -9.23
N LEU A 244 10.54 -10.51 -8.13
CA LEU A 244 9.34 -11.33 -8.11
C LEU A 244 8.22 -10.71 -8.96
N PRO A 245 7.54 -11.50 -9.81
CA PRO A 245 6.46 -11.03 -10.68
C PRO A 245 5.16 -10.86 -9.88
N ILE A 246 5.12 -9.85 -9.00
CA ILE A 246 3.98 -9.58 -8.14
C ILE A 246 3.42 -8.19 -8.40
N GLY A 247 2.09 -8.10 -8.49
CA GLY A 247 1.35 -6.84 -8.61
C GLY A 247 1.21 -6.11 -7.27
N GLY A 248 0.20 -5.23 -7.19
CA GLY A 248 -0.10 -4.44 -6.00
C GLY A 248 0.81 -3.22 -5.84
N GLY A 249 0.84 -2.66 -4.64
CA GLY A 249 1.64 -1.45 -4.38
C GLY A 249 1.30 -0.80 -3.06
N VAL A 250 1.94 0.33 -2.78
CA VAL A 250 1.57 1.20 -1.65
C VAL A 250 0.14 1.69 -1.85
N ASN A 251 -0.66 1.71 -0.80
CA ASN A 251 -2.08 2.10 -0.83
C ASN A 251 -3.03 1.16 -1.62
N ILE A 252 -2.56 -0.01 -2.00
CA ILE A 252 -3.34 -1.07 -2.66
C ILE A 252 -3.66 -2.16 -1.63
N ILE A 253 -4.79 -2.89 -1.78
CA ILE A 253 -5.13 -4.00 -0.87
C ILE A 253 -4.01 -5.02 -0.87
N ASN A 254 -3.52 -5.43 -2.04
CA ASN A 254 -2.29 -6.21 -2.19
C ASN A 254 -1.07 -5.31 -1.92
N ALA A 255 -0.82 -5.00 -0.65
CA ALA A 255 0.18 -4.02 -0.22
C ALA A 255 1.60 -4.56 -0.39
N THR A 256 2.19 -4.33 -1.54
CA THR A 256 3.54 -4.77 -1.90
C THR A 256 4.45 -3.60 -2.24
N GLY A 257 5.74 -3.77 -2.02
CA GLY A 257 6.80 -2.84 -2.40
C GLY A 257 8.06 -3.58 -2.78
N GLU A 258 9.18 -2.87 -2.93
CA GLU A 258 10.46 -3.48 -3.26
C GLU A 258 10.89 -4.51 -2.20
N ASN A 259 10.85 -4.12 -0.91
CA ASN A 259 11.38 -4.92 0.20
C ASN A 259 10.29 -5.37 1.18
N HIS A 260 9.03 -5.23 0.84
CA HIS A 260 7.93 -5.62 1.72
C HIS A 260 6.72 -6.12 0.95
N GLY A 261 5.88 -6.85 1.66
CA GLY A 261 4.58 -7.31 1.21
C GLY A 261 3.85 -7.98 2.36
N PRO A 262 2.68 -8.55 2.15
CA PRO A 262 1.94 -9.25 3.20
C PRO A 262 2.80 -10.35 3.81
N SER A 263 3.17 -10.19 5.07
CA SER A 263 3.95 -11.20 5.82
C SER A 263 3.14 -12.43 6.17
N TRP A 264 1.83 -12.29 6.22
CA TRP A 264 0.88 -13.37 6.40
C TRP A 264 -0.43 -13.04 5.68
N ARG A 265 -0.89 -13.95 4.82
CA ARG A 265 -2.24 -13.93 4.26
C ARG A 265 -3.01 -15.09 4.87
N MET A 266 -4.22 -14.83 5.36
CA MET A 266 -5.07 -15.86 5.91
C MET A 266 -6.52 -15.60 5.54
N VAL A 267 -7.23 -16.66 5.14
CA VAL A 267 -8.68 -16.70 4.98
C VAL A 267 -9.21 -17.87 5.76
N VAL A 268 -10.16 -17.62 6.63
CA VAL A 268 -10.87 -18.66 7.40
C VAL A 268 -12.36 -18.54 7.11
N HIS A 269 -12.92 -19.58 6.56
CA HIS A 269 -14.35 -19.71 6.28
C HIS A 269 -14.99 -20.59 7.36
N LEU A 270 -15.82 -19.97 8.19
CA LEU A 270 -16.45 -20.62 9.35
C LEU A 270 -17.70 -21.39 8.89
N THR A 271 -17.47 -22.53 8.26
CA THR A 271 -18.47 -23.53 7.88
C THR A 271 -18.48 -24.65 8.93
N ASP A 272 -19.40 -25.61 8.82
CA ASP A 272 -19.48 -26.78 9.74
C ASP A 272 -18.13 -27.52 9.82
N GLU A 273 -17.48 -27.72 8.66
CA GLU A 273 -16.07 -28.09 8.60
C GLU A 273 -15.25 -26.86 8.21
N ILE A 274 -14.53 -26.29 9.17
CA ILE A 274 -13.77 -25.04 8.94
C ILE A 274 -12.80 -25.18 7.77
N GLU A 275 -12.92 -24.28 6.83
CA GLU A 275 -11.97 -24.12 5.73
C GLU A 275 -10.98 -23.00 6.04
N ALA A 276 -9.70 -23.31 6.08
CA ALA A 276 -8.67 -22.32 6.33
C ALA A 276 -7.59 -22.35 5.23
N TYR A 277 -7.13 -21.17 4.85
CA TYR A 277 -6.10 -20.97 3.84
C TYR A 277 -5.08 -19.97 4.36
N GLY A 278 -3.82 -20.21 4.10
CA GLY A 278 -2.78 -19.29 4.56
C GLY A 278 -1.50 -19.41 3.75
N LEU A 279 -0.73 -18.33 3.77
CA LEU A 279 0.56 -18.27 3.12
C LEU A 279 1.40 -17.09 3.64
N TYR A 280 2.71 -17.27 3.69
CA TYR A 280 3.69 -16.22 3.93
C TYR A 280 4.85 -16.30 2.92
N PRO A 281 5.60 -15.21 2.66
CA PRO A 281 6.77 -15.25 1.80
C PRO A 281 7.92 -15.99 2.48
N GLY A 282 8.52 -16.98 1.80
CA GLY A 282 9.65 -17.76 2.35
C GLY A 282 9.40 -19.26 2.28
N GLY A 283 9.72 -19.92 3.35
CA GLY A 283 9.58 -21.38 3.53
C GLY A 283 9.74 -21.78 4.98
N GLN A 284 9.78 -23.07 5.27
CA GLN A 284 9.85 -23.61 6.63
C GLN A 284 11.23 -24.17 7.00
N SER A 285 12.28 -23.84 6.24
CA SER A 285 13.65 -24.24 6.53
C SER A 285 14.60 -23.05 6.47
N GLY A 286 15.48 -22.93 7.44
CA GLY A 286 16.60 -21.98 7.40
C GLY A 286 17.79 -22.46 6.55
N ASN A 287 17.76 -23.69 6.06
CA ASN A 287 18.84 -24.27 5.25
C ASN A 287 18.57 -23.99 3.76
N PRO A 288 19.42 -23.20 3.06
CA PRO A 288 19.25 -22.91 1.64
C PRO A 288 19.28 -24.13 0.71
N GLY A 289 19.88 -25.22 1.15
CA GLY A 289 19.88 -26.51 0.41
C GLY A 289 18.59 -27.34 0.60
N SER A 290 17.66 -26.89 1.43
CA SER A 290 16.39 -27.56 1.66
C SER A 290 15.36 -27.19 0.60
N PRO A 291 14.53 -28.13 0.10
CA PRO A 291 13.40 -27.82 -0.77
C PRO A 291 12.31 -26.98 -0.07
N TYR A 292 12.41 -26.80 1.24
CA TYR A 292 11.49 -25.99 2.05
C TYR A 292 12.03 -24.60 2.39
N TYR A 293 13.16 -24.20 1.82
CA TYR A 293 13.77 -22.89 2.11
C TYR A 293 12.92 -21.72 1.62
N ASP A 294 12.48 -21.77 0.38
CA ASP A 294 11.74 -20.71 -0.30
C ASP A 294 10.48 -21.20 -1.02
N SER A 295 9.99 -22.38 -0.63
CA SER A 295 8.91 -23.12 -1.31
C SER A 295 7.58 -22.36 -1.40
N PHE A 296 7.38 -21.30 -0.61
CA PHE A 296 6.15 -20.51 -0.62
C PHE A 296 6.24 -19.23 -1.45
N VAL A 297 7.46 -18.83 -1.87
CA VAL A 297 7.66 -17.51 -2.50
C VAL A 297 6.92 -17.40 -3.82
N ASP A 298 6.96 -18.41 -4.68
CA ASP A 298 6.27 -18.37 -5.98
C ASP A 298 4.75 -18.38 -5.82
N TYR A 299 4.24 -19.14 -4.86
CA TYR A 299 2.81 -19.12 -4.50
C TYR A 299 2.39 -17.75 -3.96
N TRP A 300 3.23 -17.14 -3.12
CA TRP A 300 2.99 -15.81 -2.57
C TRP A 300 2.95 -14.75 -3.67
N ALA A 301 3.91 -14.77 -4.59
CA ALA A 301 3.96 -13.85 -5.71
C ALA A 301 2.75 -14.02 -6.65
N ALA A 302 2.33 -15.25 -6.88
CA ALA A 302 1.17 -15.58 -7.71
C ALA A 302 -0.19 -15.38 -7.01
N GLY A 303 -0.21 -14.92 -5.74
CA GLY A 303 -1.47 -14.72 -5.00
C GLY A 303 -2.19 -16.01 -4.62
N LYS A 304 -1.50 -17.15 -4.63
CA LYS A 304 -2.06 -18.46 -4.28
C LYS A 304 -1.95 -18.75 -2.79
N TYR A 305 -2.69 -19.74 -2.31
CA TYR A 305 -2.77 -20.11 -0.91
C TYR A 305 -2.57 -21.61 -0.73
N TYR A 306 -2.07 -22.01 0.42
CA TYR A 306 -2.14 -23.39 0.90
C TYR A 306 -3.35 -23.57 1.80
N ARG A 307 -3.99 -24.74 1.68
CA ARG A 307 -5.01 -25.13 2.65
C ARG A 307 -4.35 -25.45 3.98
N LEU A 308 -4.77 -24.78 5.02
CA LEU A 308 -4.40 -25.07 6.40
C LEU A 308 -5.33 -26.14 6.96
N LEU A 309 -4.79 -27.06 7.73
CA LEU A 309 -5.58 -28.11 8.37
C LEU A 309 -6.09 -27.60 9.73
N PHE A 310 -7.41 -27.54 9.89
CA PHE A 310 -8.07 -27.25 11.14
C PHE A 310 -9.06 -28.39 11.42
N LEU A 311 -8.54 -29.48 11.99
CA LEU A 311 -9.25 -30.73 12.20
C LEU A 311 -9.26 -31.10 13.69
N PRO A 312 -10.28 -31.85 14.17
CA PRO A 312 -10.22 -32.50 15.47
C PRO A 312 -8.95 -33.37 15.59
N LYS A 313 -8.42 -33.45 16.81
CA LYS A 313 -7.15 -34.12 17.11
C LYS A 313 -7.08 -35.55 16.56
N GLU A 314 -8.19 -36.27 16.63
CA GLU A 314 -8.31 -37.65 16.18
C GLU A 314 -8.19 -37.76 14.64
N LYS A 315 -8.90 -36.88 13.93
CA LYS A 315 -8.84 -36.79 12.45
C LYS A 315 -7.46 -36.32 11.97
N LEU A 316 -6.83 -35.37 12.71
CA LEU A 316 -5.52 -34.83 12.33
C LEU A 316 -4.41 -35.91 12.39
N LYS A 317 -4.41 -36.77 13.40
CA LYS A 317 -3.43 -37.86 13.53
C LYS A 317 -3.44 -38.86 12.38
N GLN A 318 -4.60 -39.10 11.79
CA GLN A 318 -4.83 -40.06 10.72
C GLN A 318 -4.82 -39.42 9.34
N HIS A 319 -4.69 -38.09 9.25
CA HIS A 319 -4.74 -37.39 7.98
C HIS A 319 -3.53 -37.71 7.12
N GLU A 320 -3.73 -37.97 5.82
CA GLU A 320 -2.69 -38.35 4.85
C GLU A 320 -1.49 -37.40 4.79
N ARG A 321 -1.71 -36.11 5.10
CA ARG A 321 -0.67 -35.09 5.13
C ARG A 321 0.13 -35.05 6.42
N THR A 322 -0.26 -35.80 7.46
CA THR A 322 0.48 -35.92 8.71
C THR A 322 1.57 -36.97 8.55
N LYS A 323 2.82 -36.54 8.37
CA LYS A 323 3.96 -37.44 8.14
C LYS A 323 4.74 -37.80 9.40
N TRP A 324 4.72 -36.93 10.39
CA TRP A 324 5.44 -37.11 11.64
C TRP A 324 4.58 -36.70 12.80
N HIS A 325 4.85 -37.34 13.96
CA HIS A 325 4.21 -37.04 15.22
C HIS A 325 5.26 -36.89 16.31
N ILE A 326 5.31 -35.73 16.95
CA ILE A 326 6.17 -35.44 18.11
C ILE A 326 5.30 -35.37 19.35
N GLN A 327 5.66 -36.14 20.38
CA GLN A 327 4.98 -36.11 21.66
C GLN A 327 5.91 -35.59 22.76
N PHE A 328 5.51 -34.49 23.37
CA PHE A 328 6.18 -33.98 24.56
C PHE A 328 5.61 -34.65 25.79
N LYS A 329 6.49 -35.19 26.67
CA LYS A 329 6.12 -35.78 27.96
C LYS A 329 6.73 -34.94 29.08
N LYS A 330 6.01 -34.84 30.20
CA LYS A 330 6.58 -34.23 31.39
C LYS A 330 7.82 -35.04 31.81
N ALA A 331 8.93 -34.37 32.10
CA ALA A 331 10.08 -35.05 32.72
C ALA A 331 9.64 -35.61 34.07
N VAL A 332 9.96 -36.86 34.31
CA VAL A 332 9.83 -37.46 35.63
C VAL A 332 11.03 -36.93 36.44
N ALA A 333 10.74 -36.19 37.54
CA ALA A 333 11.75 -35.66 38.43
C ALA A 333 12.48 -36.79 39.20
#